data_739354293e30b526544fc5f0109de983
#
_entry.id   739354293e30b526544fc5f0109de983
#
_cell.length_a   1.000
_cell.length_b   1.000
_cell.length_c   1.000
_cell.angle_alpha   90.00
_cell.angle_beta   90.00
_cell.angle_gamma   90.00
#
_symmetry.space_group_name_H-M   'P 1'
#
loop_
_entity.id
_entity.type
_entity.pdbx_description
1 polymer ?
#
loop_
_entity_poly.entity_id
_entity_poly.type
_entity_poly.pdbx_seq_one_letter_code
_entity_poly.pdbx_strand_id
1 'polypeptide(L)'
;MSLFKRSRKHISIALLGLSSMMASSFVIANESTATVGSISDLQIVLSANNIVRGEFTQTRNMEMFAQPLTSQGTFLLDKSNGLLWTQTTPFPVSLVLTDNKLSQRFADQPAKIITDKENPMAFYFSHIFLSVFHGDTQKLQEQFSLDFEPATTTNTDASANSSSQDTRWTLTLKPKSAPMNAVFEAITLQGQNDIERIELREIRGDSTVIEFSQLSHLPEVLSDAEAQQFQL
;
A
#
# COMPACT_ATOMS: atom_id res chain seq x y z
N MET A 1 -73.53 5.72 48.61
CA MET A 1 -74.83 5.77 47.95
C MET A 1 -74.62 5.35 46.50
N SER A 2 -75.24 4.20 46.24
CA SER A 2 -75.77 3.66 44.95
C SER A 2 -74.74 3.37 43.87
N LEU A 3 -74.37 2.11 43.61
CA LEU A 3 -75.01 1.01 42.91
C LEU A 3 -75.36 1.32 41.46
N PHE A 4 -74.71 0.63 40.50
CA PHE A 4 -75.34 -0.24 39.53
C PHE A 4 -74.30 -0.99 38.70
N LYS A 5 -74.16 -2.12 38.76
CA LYS A 5 -74.14 -3.51 38.29
C LYS A 5 -74.78 -3.67 36.90
N ARG A 6 -74.03 -4.28 35.91
CA ARG A 6 -74.45 -5.28 34.92
C ARG A 6 -73.44 -5.35 33.82
N SER A 7 -72.84 -6.45 33.53
CA SER A 7 -73.22 -7.80 33.12
C SER A 7 -72.83 -8.08 31.65
N ARG A 8 -71.93 -8.98 31.53
CA ARG A 8 -71.74 -10.06 30.49
C ARG A 8 -71.96 -9.71 29.01
N LYS A 9 -70.91 -10.01 28.16
CA LYS A 9 -71.03 -11.15 27.22
C LYS A 9 -69.66 -11.50 26.65
N HIS A 10 -69.34 -12.80 26.74
CA HIS A 10 -68.18 -13.42 26.04
C HIS A 10 -68.45 -13.46 24.55
N ILE A 11 -67.45 -13.12 23.76
CA ILE A 11 -67.31 -13.60 22.39
C ILE A 11 -65.82 -13.97 22.19
N SER A 12 -65.56 -15.28 22.17
CA SER A 12 -64.35 -15.90 21.77
C SER A 12 -64.28 -15.84 20.24
N ILE A 13 -63.27 -15.13 19.71
CA ILE A 13 -62.88 -15.27 18.29
C ILE A 13 -61.41 -15.69 18.30
N ALA A 14 -61.20 -16.95 17.98
CA ALA A 14 -59.89 -17.49 17.65
C ALA A 14 -59.45 -16.91 16.29
N LEU A 15 -58.38 -16.17 16.28
CA LEU A 15 -57.72 -15.78 15.03
C LEU A 15 -56.33 -16.39 15.03
N LEU A 16 -56.15 -17.38 14.15
CA LEU A 16 -54.88 -17.97 13.78
C LEU A 16 -53.96 -16.84 13.25
N GLY A 17 -52.95 -16.47 14.03
CA GLY A 17 -51.85 -15.59 13.56
C GLY A 17 -50.81 -16.42 12.85
N LEU A 18 -50.81 -16.32 11.54
CA LEU A 18 -49.75 -16.87 10.64
C LEU A 18 -48.44 -16.08 10.88
N SER A 19 -47.56 -16.65 11.68
CA SER A 19 -46.23 -16.07 11.93
C SER A 19 -45.36 -16.28 10.69
N SER A 20 -45.31 -15.24 9.86
CA SER A 20 -44.39 -15.18 8.71
C SER A 20 -42.96 -14.93 9.22
N MET A 21 -42.20 -16.00 9.32
CA MET A 21 -40.79 -15.99 9.66
C MET A 21 -40.01 -15.47 8.42
N MET A 22 -39.76 -14.16 8.37
CA MET A 22 -38.84 -13.57 7.41
C MET A 22 -37.42 -14.03 7.73
N ALA A 23 -36.97 -15.07 7.03
CA ALA A 23 -35.58 -15.45 6.98
C ALA A 23 -34.82 -14.34 6.21
N SER A 24 -34.19 -13.42 6.93
CA SER A 24 -33.22 -12.48 6.35
C SER A 24 -31.99 -13.28 5.92
N SER A 25 -31.90 -13.57 4.65
CA SER A 25 -30.68 -14.11 4.06
C SER A 25 -29.60 -13.03 4.12
N PHE A 26 -28.69 -13.15 5.08
CA PHE A 26 -27.43 -12.41 5.03
C PHE A 26 -26.65 -12.91 3.82
N VAL A 27 -26.66 -12.14 2.74
CA VAL A 27 -25.71 -12.30 1.65
C VAL A 27 -24.38 -11.82 2.21
N ILE A 28 -23.55 -12.75 2.63
CA ILE A 28 -22.14 -12.48 2.86
C ILE A 28 -21.57 -12.23 1.46
N ALA A 29 -21.35 -10.96 1.11
CA ALA A 29 -20.53 -10.62 -0.02
C ALA A 29 -19.14 -11.16 0.27
N ASN A 30 -18.80 -12.28 -0.35
CA ASN A 30 -17.44 -12.78 -0.38
C ASN A 30 -16.68 -11.79 -1.27
N GLU A 31 -15.92 -10.87 -0.68
CA GLU A 31 -14.94 -10.08 -1.43
C GLU A 31 -13.95 -11.08 -2.01
N SER A 32 -14.16 -11.42 -3.27
CA SER A 32 -13.20 -12.20 -4.05
C SER A 32 -11.97 -11.32 -4.20
N THR A 33 -10.97 -11.53 -3.38
CA THR A 33 -9.64 -10.95 -3.59
C THR A 33 -9.17 -11.44 -4.95
N ALA A 34 -9.16 -10.53 -5.93
CA ALA A 34 -8.69 -10.84 -7.27
C ALA A 34 -7.22 -11.27 -7.15
N THR A 35 -6.95 -12.53 -7.47
CA THR A 35 -5.59 -13.04 -7.48
C THR A 35 -4.82 -12.36 -8.61
N VAL A 36 -3.74 -11.67 -8.29
CA VAL A 36 -2.85 -11.04 -9.28
C VAL A 36 -2.07 -12.14 -9.98
N GLY A 37 -2.53 -12.54 -11.15
CA GLY A 37 -1.98 -13.65 -11.92
C GLY A 37 -1.00 -13.24 -13.02
N SER A 38 -0.95 -11.96 -13.35
CA SER A 38 -0.11 -11.41 -14.43
C SER A 38 0.36 -9.99 -14.12
N ILE A 39 1.36 -9.52 -14.88
CA ILE A 39 1.81 -8.11 -14.83
C ILE A 39 0.67 -7.15 -15.19
N SER A 40 -0.23 -7.55 -16.08
CA SER A 40 -1.39 -6.73 -16.46
C SER A 40 -2.38 -6.60 -15.29
N ASP A 41 -2.62 -7.69 -14.55
CA ASP A 41 -3.47 -7.65 -13.35
C ASP A 41 -2.82 -6.77 -12.27
N LEU A 42 -1.50 -6.90 -12.09
CA LEU A 42 -0.74 -6.06 -11.16
C LEU A 42 -0.90 -4.58 -11.51
N GLN A 43 -0.80 -4.21 -12.78
CA GLN A 43 -1.02 -2.84 -13.22
C GLN A 43 -2.42 -2.35 -12.86
N ILE A 44 -3.45 -3.15 -13.09
CA ILE A 44 -4.84 -2.80 -12.75
C ILE A 44 -4.97 -2.56 -11.24
N VAL A 45 -4.47 -3.49 -10.43
CA VAL A 45 -4.55 -3.41 -8.96
C VAL A 45 -3.82 -2.18 -8.43
N LEU A 46 -2.56 -1.96 -8.81
CA LEU A 46 -1.78 -0.82 -8.35
C LEU A 46 -2.31 0.53 -8.88
N SER A 47 -2.98 0.53 -10.05
CA SER A 47 -3.57 1.75 -10.60
C SER A 47 -4.95 2.10 -10.02
N ALA A 48 -5.59 1.18 -9.30
CA ALA A 48 -6.97 1.35 -8.84
C ALA A 48 -7.17 2.54 -7.88
N ASN A 49 -6.20 2.79 -7.02
CA ASN A 49 -6.29 3.83 -5.99
C ASN A 49 -5.37 5.02 -6.32
N ASN A 50 -5.86 6.23 -6.14
CA ASN A 50 -5.06 7.44 -6.36
C ASN A 50 -4.21 7.80 -5.14
N ILE A 51 -4.63 7.40 -3.97
CA ILE A 51 -3.99 7.73 -2.69
C ILE A 51 -3.71 6.44 -1.92
N VAL A 52 -2.49 6.32 -1.41
CA VAL A 52 -2.09 5.27 -0.47
C VAL A 52 -1.42 5.94 0.73
N ARG A 53 -1.90 5.64 1.92
CA ARG A 53 -1.32 6.06 3.20
C ARG A 53 -0.89 4.83 3.97
N GLY A 54 0.12 4.98 4.81
CA GLY A 54 0.54 3.89 5.68
C GLY A 54 1.73 4.25 6.54
N GLU A 55 2.20 3.23 7.21
CA GLU A 55 3.44 3.25 7.98
C GLU A 55 4.52 2.49 7.22
N PHE A 56 5.78 2.84 7.48
CA PHE A 56 6.90 2.09 6.95
C PHE A 56 7.92 1.75 8.03
N THR A 57 8.57 0.62 7.85
CA THR A 57 9.82 0.25 8.52
C THR A 57 10.86 0.02 7.44
N GLN A 58 11.95 0.79 7.47
CA GLN A 58 13.07 0.64 6.57
C GLN A 58 14.25 0.08 7.31
N THR A 59 14.83 -1.01 6.82
CA THR A 59 16.05 -1.63 7.33
C THR A 59 17.12 -1.58 6.26
N ARG A 60 18.23 -0.91 6.54
CA ARG A 60 19.38 -0.81 5.63
C ARG A 60 20.56 -1.60 6.17
N ASN A 61 20.98 -2.60 5.42
CA ASN A 61 22.20 -3.34 5.65
C ASN A 61 23.31 -2.75 4.80
N MET A 62 24.37 -2.31 5.45
CA MET A 62 25.55 -1.78 4.77
C MET A 62 26.77 -2.61 5.17
N GLU A 63 27.55 -3.03 4.18
CA GLU A 63 28.71 -3.90 4.40
C GLU A 63 29.70 -3.31 5.41
N MET A 64 29.79 -1.98 5.49
CA MET A 64 30.65 -1.28 6.43
C MET A 64 30.16 -1.23 7.87
N PHE A 65 28.91 -1.60 8.15
CA PHE A 65 28.32 -1.59 9.51
C PHE A 65 28.01 -2.99 9.99
N ALA A 66 28.35 -3.28 11.25
CA ALA A 66 28.08 -4.57 11.86
C ALA A 66 26.59 -4.83 12.17
N GLN A 67 25.78 -3.78 12.21
CA GLN A 67 24.34 -3.87 12.47
C GLN A 67 23.56 -3.04 11.45
N PRO A 68 22.36 -3.50 11.09
CA PRO A 68 21.47 -2.76 10.22
C PRO A 68 21.06 -1.41 10.82
N LEU A 69 20.85 -0.43 9.96
CA LEU A 69 20.21 0.83 10.32
C LEU A 69 18.71 0.70 10.09
N THR A 70 17.92 0.89 11.15
CA THR A 70 16.45 0.84 11.06
C THR A 70 15.86 2.23 11.23
N SER A 71 14.90 2.57 10.39
CA SER A 71 14.10 3.78 10.49
C SER A 71 12.61 3.46 10.30
N GLN A 72 11.74 4.27 10.90
CA GLN A 72 10.29 4.09 10.87
C GLN A 72 9.61 5.44 10.71
N GLY A 73 8.40 5.38 10.16
CA GLY A 73 7.59 6.58 9.99
C GLY A 73 6.30 6.31 9.22
N THR A 74 5.76 7.37 8.64
CA THR A 74 4.53 7.34 7.85
C THR A 74 4.80 7.84 6.44
N PHE A 75 3.98 7.41 5.51
CA PHE A 75 4.01 7.91 4.15
C PHE A 75 2.60 8.21 3.63
N LEU A 76 2.53 9.11 2.67
CA LEU A 76 1.37 9.34 1.84
C LEU A 76 1.85 9.47 0.40
N LEU A 77 1.32 8.60 -0.45
CA LEU A 77 1.49 8.68 -1.88
C LEU A 77 0.19 9.20 -2.50
N ASP A 78 0.28 10.25 -3.30
CA ASP A 78 -0.79 10.76 -4.16
C ASP A 78 -0.29 10.77 -5.60
N LYS A 79 -1.01 10.11 -6.50
CA LYS A 79 -0.58 9.96 -7.91
C LYS A 79 -0.44 11.27 -8.66
N SER A 80 -1.18 12.29 -8.23
CA SER A 80 -1.19 13.60 -8.89
C SER A 80 -0.18 14.57 -8.31
N ASN A 81 0.19 14.40 -7.03
CA ASN A 81 1.03 15.35 -6.31
C ASN A 81 2.42 14.79 -5.95
N GLY A 82 2.54 13.47 -5.75
CA GLY A 82 3.81 12.82 -5.42
C GLY A 82 3.82 12.09 -4.08
N LEU A 83 4.92 12.17 -3.34
CA LEU A 83 5.15 11.42 -2.11
C LEU A 83 5.46 12.35 -0.93
N LEU A 84 4.75 12.15 0.18
CA LEU A 84 5.16 12.61 1.51
C LEU A 84 5.76 11.43 2.27
N TRP A 85 6.96 11.59 2.79
CA TRP A 85 7.66 10.59 3.58
C TRP A 85 8.12 11.20 4.88
N THR A 86 7.58 10.76 6.01
CA THR A 86 7.87 11.32 7.33
C THR A 86 8.48 10.25 8.21
N GLN A 87 9.78 10.26 8.33
CA GLN A 87 10.51 9.44 9.28
C GLN A 87 10.41 10.05 10.67
N THR A 88 10.12 9.23 11.67
CA THR A 88 10.04 9.63 13.08
C THR A 88 11.22 9.12 13.89
N THR A 89 11.71 7.94 13.58
CA THR A 89 12.83 7.29 14.27
C THR A 89 13.91 6.84 13.28
N PRO A 90 15.20 6.84 13.66
CA PRO A 90 15.76 7.32 14.93
C PRO A 90 15.81 8.85 15.03
N PHE A 91 15.75 9.56 13.91
CA PHE A 91 15.77 11.03 13.84
C PHE A 91 14.64 11.51 12.93
N PRO A 92 13.95 12.59 13.27
CA PRO A 92 12.89 13.15 12.43
C PRO A 92 13.45 13.63 11.08
N VAL A 93 12.90 13.10 10.00
CA VAL A 93 13.18 13.56 8.63
C VAL A 93 11.86 13.65 7.88
N SER A 94 11.61 14.77 7.23
CA SER A 94 10.48 14.96 6.34
C SER A 94 11.00 15.13 4.91
N LEU A 95 10.45 14.34 3.99
CA LEU A 95 10.75 14.42 2.58
C LEU A 95 9.44 14.60 1.81
N VAL A 96 9.42 15.57 0.91
CA VAL A 96 8.32 15.78 -0.03
C VAL A 96 8.90 15.70 -1.43
N LEU A 97 8.38 14.75 -2.21
CA LEU A 97 8.77 14.54 -3.59
C LEU A 97 7.59 14.87 -4.50
N THR A 98 7.79 15.78 -5.44
CA THR A 98 6.88 16.08 -6.54
C THR A 98 7.58 15.77 -7.88
N ASP A 99 6.91 16.00 -9.00
CA ASP A 99 7.48 15.72 -10.32
C ASP A 99 8.83 16.42 -10.57
N ASN A 100 9.01 17.63 -10.03
CA ASN A 100 10.19 18.47 -10.34
C ASN A 100 10.88 19.07 -9.13
N LYS A 101 10.42 18.77 -7.90
CA LYS A 101 11.01 19.27 -6.66
C LYS A 101 11.09 18.16 -5.62
N LEU A 102 12.19 18.17 -4.89
CA LEU A 102 12.41 17.37 -3.69
C LEU A 102 12.72 18.32 -2.55
N SER A 103 11.85 18.34 -1.55
CA SER A 103 12.09 19.04 -0.29
C SER A 103 12.52 18.04 0.77
N GLN A 104 13.61 18.33 1.47
CA GLN A 104 14.09 17.52 2.59
C GLN A 104 14.34 18.40 3.80
N ARG A 105 13.82 17.99 4.95
CA ARG A 105 14.01 18.66 6.23
C ARG A 105 14.45 17.66 7.28
N PHE A 106 15.53 17.95 7.98
CA PHE A 106 16.06 17.18 9.10
C PHE A 106 15.69 17.89 10.41
N ALA A 107 14.94 17.21 11.26
CA ALA A 107 14.48 17.75 12.54
C ALA A 107 13.94 19.20 12.39
N ASP A 108 14.46 20.13 13.17
CA ASP A 108 14.05 21.55 13.18
C ASP A 108 14.83 22.43 12.19
N GLN A 109 15.67 21.82 11.31
CA GLN A 109 16.42 22.57 10.31
C GLN A 109 15.48 23.10 9.22
N PRO A 110 15.84 24.22 8.55
CA PRO A 110 15.12 24.66 7.37
C PRO A 110 15.09 23.59 6.29
N ALA A 111 13.97 23.49 5.58
CA ALA A 111 13.87 22.57 4.46
C ALA A 111 14.84 22.97 3.34
N LYS A 112 15.55 21.97 2.78
CA LYS A 112 16.34 22.11 1.58
C LYS A 112 15.52 21.65 0.39
N ILE A 113 15.27 22.54 -0.54
CA ILE A 113 14.58 22.22 -1.79
C ILE A 113 15.64 22.01 -2.89
N ILE A 114 15.51 20.93 -3.64
CA ILE A 114 16.35 20.56 -4.77
C ILE A 114 15.40 20.41 -5.96
N THR A 115 15.79 20.95 -7.11
CA THR A 115 15.04 20.83 -8.35
C THR A 115 15.65 19.77 -9.28
N ASP A 116 14.88 19.32 -10.25
CA ASP A 116 15.33 18.41 -11.31
C ASP A 116 16.54 18.94 -12.10
N LYS A 117 16.62 20.26 -12.27
CA LYS A 117 17.76 20.94 -12.93
C LYS A 117 19.03 20.88 -12.09
N GLU A 118 18.92 20.93 -10.77
CA GLU A 118 20.07 20.89 -9.85
C GLU A 118 20.59 19.47 -9.64
N ASN A 119 19.70 18.48 -9.63
CA ASN A 119 20.07 17.07 -9.45
C ASN A 119 19.22 16.14 -10.33
N PRO A 120 19.46 16.11 -11.64
CA PRO A 120 18.69 15.26 -12.57
C PRO A 120 18.70 13.77 -12.20
N MET A 121 19.81 13.31 -11.58
CA MET A 121 19.95 11.92 -11.19
C MET A 121 19.00 11.52 -10.05
N ALA A 122 18.85 12.37 -9.03
CA ALA A 122 17.91 12.12 -7.95
C ALA A 122 16.48 12.02 -8.48
N PHE A 123 16.12 12.88 -9.43
CA PHE A 123 14.77 12.85 -10.05
C PHE A 123 14.58 11.66 -10.98
N TYR A 124 15.62 11.21 -11.66
CA TYR A 124 15.54 9.96 -12.43
C TYR A 124 15.15 8.77 -11.55
N PHE A 125 15.78 8.61 -10.38
CA PHE A 125 15.41 7.57 -9.40
C PHE A 125 14.01 7.78 -8.85
N SER A 126 13.66 9.01 -8.53
CA SER A 126 12.36 9.38 -7.99
C SER A 126 11.22 9.04 -8.95
N HIS A 127 11.37 9.34 -10.23
CA HIS A 127 10.38 9.03 -11.25
C HIS A 127 10.18 7.52 -11.44
N ILE A 128 11.25 6.74 -11.36
CA ILE A 128 11.16 5.28 -11.40
C ILE A 128 10.39 4.77 -10.17
N PHE A 129 10.74 5.28 -8.99
CA PHE A 129 10.05 4.92 -7.75
C PHE A 129 8.55 5.23 -7.84
N LEU A 130 8.17 6.43 -8.24
CA LEU A 130 6.77 6.80 -8.44
C LEU A 130 6.09 5.92 -9.48
N SER A 131 6.76 5.57 -10.59
CA SER A 131 6.20 4.68 -11.63
C SER A 131 5.87 3.29 -11.09
N VAL A 132 6.64 2.77 -10.12
CA VAL A 132 6.36 1.51 -9.43
C VAL A 132 5.00 1.59 -8.71
N PHE A 133 4.79 2.63 -7.91
CA PHE A 133 3.54 2.80 -7.17
C PHE A 133 2.35 3.17 -8.05
N HIS A 134 2.58 3.78 -9.21
CA HIS A 134 1.53 4.08 -10.17
C HIS A 134 1.09 2.84 -10.98
N GLY A 135 1.82 1.72 -10.85
CA GLY A 135 1.60 0.54 -11.67
C GLY A 135 1.91 0.77 -13.15
N ASP A 136 2.78 1.73 -13.49
CA ASP A 136 3.19 2.01 -14.87
C ASP A 136 4.19 0.96 -15.36
N THR A 137 3.69 -0.25 -15.58
CA THR A 137 4.51 -1.40 -15.99
C THR A 137 5.17 -1.19 -17.35
N GLN A 138 4.56 -0.43 -18.25
CA GLN A 138 5.13 -0.13 -19.56
C GLN A 138 6.40 0.71 -19.43
N LYS A 139 6.34 1.79 -18.65
CA LYS A 139 7.49 2.65 -18.36
C LYS A 139 8.61 1.89 -17.63
N LEU A 140 8.23 0.99 -16.71
CA LEU A 140 9.21 0.12 -16.04
C LEU A 140 9.88 -0.84 -17.02
N GLN A 141 9.14 -1.43 -17.98
CA GLN A 141 9.70 -2.31 -19.00
C GLN A 141 10.74 -1.64 -19.92
N GLU A 142 10.67 -0.33 -20.10
CA GLU A 142 11.67 0.41 -20.86
C GLU A 142 13.06 0.39 -20.16
N GLN A 143 13.05 0.48 -18.83
CA GLN A 143 14.26 0.62 -18.01
C GLN A 143 14.73 -0.70 -17.37
N PHE A 144 13.82 -1.66 -17.19
CA PHE A 144 14.08 -2.92 -16.47
C PHE A 144 13.64 -4.14 -17.26
N SER A 145 14.34 -5.25 -17.04
CA SER A 145 13.78 -6.58 -17.28
C SER A 145 12.88 -6.93 -16.10
N LEU A 146 11.64 -7.34 -16.39
CA LEU A 146 10.65 -7.69 -15.38
C LEU A 146 10.56 -9.22 -15.27
N ASP A 147 10.66 -9.72 -14.04
CA ASP A 147 10.43 -11.11 -13.70
C ASP A 147 9.28 -11.15 -12.69
N PHE A 148 8.17 -11.75 -13.07
CA PHE A 148 6.93 -11.73 -12.29
C PHE A 148 6.53 -13.13 -11.86
N GLU A 149 6.36 -13.30 -10.55
CA GLU A 149 5.84 -14.51 -9.92
C GLU A 149 4.46 -14.19 -9.35
N PRO A 150 3.38 -14.84 -9.85
CA PRO A 150 2.03 -14.61 -9.36
C PRO A 150 1.86 -15.15 -7.94
N ALA A 151 0.87 -14.60 -7.22
CA ALA A 151 0.44 -15.14 -5.94
C ALA A 151 -0.02 -16.58 -6.09
N THR A 152 0.53 -17.49 -5.28
CA THR A 152 0.19 -18.93 -5.36
C THR A 152 -1.06 -19.18 -4.51
N THR A 153 -2.21 -19.39 -5.15
CA THR A 153 -3.38 -19.98 -4.48
C THR A 153 -3.30 -21.49 -4.59
N THR A 154 -2.83 -22.18 -3.57
CA THR A 154 -3.00 -23.64 -3.53
C THR A 154 -4.38 -23.96 -2.99
N ASN A 155 -5.21 -24.59 -3.81
CA ASN A 155 -6.39 -25.31 -3.34
C ASN A 155 -5.91 -26.39 -2.38
N THR A 156 -6.24 -26.25 -1.11
CA THR A 156 -5.82 -27.15 -0.05
C THR A 156 -6.61 -28.44 -0.13
N ASP A 157 -6.01 -29.48 -0.71
CA ASP A 157 -6.30 -30.83 -0.23
C ASP A 157 -5.57 -31.01 1.08
N ALA A 158 -6.34 -31.19 2.12
CA ALA A 158 -5.89 -31.26 3.51
C ALA A 158 -5.00 -32.46 3.73
N SER A 159 -3.68 -32.27 3.73
CA SER A 159 -2.73 -33.15 4.41
C SER A 159 -1.36 -32.50 4.58
N ALA A 160 -1.08 -32.20 5.84
CA ALA A 160 0.25 -32.12 6.49
C ALA A 160 1.18 -30.93 6.21
N ASN A 161 1.46 -30.23 7.31
CA ASN A 161 2.61 -29.38 7.62
C ASN A 161 2.76 -28.05 6.84
N SER A 162 2.13 -27.07 7.43
CA SER A 162 2.43 -25.62 7.45
C SER A 162 3.83 -25.19 7.00
N SER A 163 3.95 -24.83 5.76
CA SER A 163 4.69 -23.65 5.34
C SER A 163 3.63 -22.60 5.00
N SER A 164 3.65 -21.44 5.63
CA SER A 164 2.79 -20.29 5.35
C SER A 164 2.88 -20.01 3.86
N GLN A 165 1.79 -20.28 3.13
CA GLN A 165 1.70 -19.97 1.71
C GLN A 165 1.78 -18.48 1.55
N ASP A 166 2.80 -18.01 0.84
CA ASP A 166 2.93 -16.61 0.50
C ASP A 166 1.89 -16.30 -0.58
N THR A 167 0.78 -15.66 -0.17
CA THR A 167 -0.30 -15.24 -1.06
C THR A 167 0.05 -13.95 -1.82
N ARG A 168 1.29 -13.50 -1.69
CA ARG A 168 1.81 -12.28 -2.32
C ARG A 168 2.38 -12.58 -3.70
N TRP A 169 2.13 -11.67 -4.62
CA TRP A 169 2.87 -11.62 -5.88
C TRP A 169 4.28 -11.07 -5.64
N THR A 170 5.22 -11.45 -6.48
CA THR A 170 6.59 -10.90 -6.49
C THR A 170 6.92 -10.37 -7.87
N LEU A 171 7.44 -9.14 -7.94
CA LEU A 171 7.96 -8.53 -9.15
C LEU A 171 9.42 -8.14 -8.94
N THR A 172 10.32 -8.76 -9.70
CA THR A 172 11.74 -8.42 -9.68
C THR A 172 12.10 -7.58 -10.90
N LEU A 173 12.66 -6.42 -10.64
CA LEU A 173 13.14 -5.44 -11.63
C LEU A 173 14.65 -5.52 -11.72
N LYS A 174 15.20 -5.91 -12.88
CA LYS A 174 16.65 -5.89 -13.15
C LYS A 174 16.97 -4.76 -14.11
N PRO A 175 17.77 -3.76 -13.70
CA PRO A 175 18.08 -2.61 -14.55
C PRO A 175 18.79 -3.04 -15.85
N LYS A 176 18.36 -2.48 -17.00
CA LYS A 176 18.94 -2.78 -18.31
C LYS A 176 20.17 -1.93 -18.62
N SER A 177 20.23 -0.71 -18.10
CA SER A 177 21.24 0.27 -18.51
C SER A 177 21.59 1.24 -17.39
N ALA A 178 22.67 2.01 -17.60
CA ALA A 178 23.02 3.12 -16.73
C ALA A 178 21.93 4.21 -16.76
N PRO A 179 21.72 4.89 -15.63
CA PRO A 179 22.53 4.84 -14.41
C PRO A 179 22.11 3.73 -13.41
N MET A 180 20.95 3.10 -13.60
CA MET A 180 20.37 2.18 -12.63
C MET A 180 21.21 0.93 -12.39
N ASN A 181 21.74 0.31 -13.46
CA ASN A 181 22.59 -0.87 -13.36
C ASN A 181 23.98 -0.61 -12.77
N ALA A 182 24.36 0.65 -12.60
CA ALA A 182 25.59 1.02 -11.89
C ALA A 182 25.37 1.12 -10.37
N VAL A 183 24.12 1.13 -9.93
CA VAL A 183 23.73 1.28 -8.51
C VAL A 183 23.05 0.01 -7.99
N PHE A 184 22.06 -0.50 -8.71
CA PHE A 184 21.25 -1.64 -8.27
C PHE A 184 21.50 -2.89 -9.07
N GLU A 185 21.63 -4.01 -8.37
CA GLU A 185 21.57 -5.35 -8.93
C GLU A 185 20.13 -5.73 -9.28
N ALA A 186 19.23 -5.52 -8.34
CA ALA A 186 17.81 -5.80 -8.46
C ALA A 186 16.96 -4.97 -7.49
N ILE A 187 15.71 -4.74 -7.86
CA ILE A 187 14.66 -4.20 -7.01
C ILE A 187 13.54 -5.22 -6.99
N THR A 188 13.18 -5.73 -5.82
CA THR A 188 12.11 -6.72 -5.66
C THR A 188 10.94 -6.10 -4.93
N LEU A 189 9.74 -6.24 -5.49
CA LEU A 189 8.48 -5.76 -4.96
C LEU A 189 7.63 -6.96 -4.61
N GLN A 190 6.92 -6.90 -3.47
CA GLN A 190 5.99 -7.93 -3.03
C GLN A 190 4.73 -7.29 -2.46
N GLY A 191 3.59 -7.93 -2.64
CA GLY A 191 2.33 -7.48 -2.08
C GLY A 191 1.13 -8.28 -2.52
N GLN A 192 -0.05 -7.85 -2.10
CA GLN A 192 -1.33 -8.42 -2.51
C GLN A 192 -2.13 -7.39 -3.32
N ASN A 193 -2.84 -6.49 -2.67
CA ASN A 193 -3.57 -5.39 -3.30
C ASN A 193 -2.73 -4.12 -3.44
N ASP A 194 -1.67 -4.02 -2.64
CA ASP A 194 -0.73 -2.92 -2.61
C ASP A 194 0.70 -3.47 -2.58
N ILE A 195 1.67 -2.58 -2.72
CA ILE A 195 3.06 -2.91 -2.44
C ILE A 195 3.24 -2.94 -0.93
N GLU A 196 3.55 -4.11 -0.38
CA GLU A 196 3.77 -4.32 1.05
C GLU A 196 5.25 -4.35 1.42
N ARG A 197 6.10 -4.69 0.44
CA ARG A 197 7.55 -4.81 0.66
C ARG A 197 8.32 -4.40 -0.60
N ILE A 198 9.39 -3.64 -0.38
CA ILE A 198 10.39 -3.32 -1.40
C ILE A 198 11.75 -3.76 -0.87
N GLU A 199 12.50 -4.48 -1.67
CA GLU A 199 13.90 -4.80 -1.42
C GLU A 199 14.78 -4.23 -2.53
N LEU A 200 15.76 -3.42 -2.14
CA LEU A 200 16.76 -2.86 -3.03
C LEU A 200 18.09 -3.57 -2.76
N ARG A 201 18.65 -4.22 -3.77
CA ARG A 201 20.00 -4.80 -3.69
C ARG A 201 20.94 -3.97 -4.52
N GLU A 202 21.97 -3.45 -3.87
CA GLU A 202 22.97 -2.61 -4.49
C GLU A 202 24.16 -3.44 -4.98
N ILE A 203 24.80 -3.01 -6.06
CA ILE A 203 26.00 -3.67 -6.64
C ILE A 203 27.15 -3.78 -5.64
N ARG A 204 27.18 -2.87 -4.65
CA ARG A 204 28.22 -2.82 -3.62
C ARG A 204 28.03 -3.79 -2.46
N GLY A 205 26.98 -4.62 -2.50
CA GLY A 205 26.63 -5.55 -1.43
C GLY A 205 25.68 -4.97 -0.38
N ASP A 206 25.40 -3.68 -0.41
CA ASP A 206 24.40 -3.07 0.47
C ASP A 206 22.99 -3.49 0.07
N SER A 207 22.07 -3.54 1.05
CA SER A 207 20.66 -3.78 0.78
C SER A 207 19.78 -2.89 1.65
N THR A 208 18.61 -2.55 1.10
CA THR A 208 17.57 -1.82 1.82
C THR A 208 16.26 -2.56 1.67
N VAL A 209 15.61 -2.85 2.78
CA VAL A 209 14.27 -3.42 2.85
C VAL A 209 13.33 -2.38 3.41
N ILE A 210 12.22 -2.14 2.74
CA ILE A 210 11.14 -1.28 3.20
C ILE A 210 9.89 -2.15 3.32
N GLU A 211 9.32 -2.22 4.50
CA GLU A 211 8.06 -2.91 4.77
C GLU A 211 6.99 -1.86 5.04
N PHE A 212 5.86 -1.99 4.36
CA PHE A 212 4.71 -1.11 4.50
C PHE A 212 3.62 -1.81 5.30
N SER A 213 2.99 -1.06 6.19
CA SER A 213 1.93 -1.56 7.06
C SER A 213 0.83 -0.51 7.23
N GLN A 214 -0.31 -0.90 7.81
CA GLN A 214 -1.45 -0.01 8.03
C GLN A 214 -1.90 0.72 6.76
N LEU A 215 -1.85 0.04 5.62
CA LEU A 215 -2.18 0.61 4.32
C LEU A 215 -3.66 1.01 4.26
N SER A 216 -3.93 2.21 3.75
CA SER A 216 -5.27 2.76 3.61
C SER A 216 -5.38 3.66 2.39
N HIS A 217 -6.50 3.56 1.70
CA HIS A 217 -6.86 4.42 0.57
C HIS A 217 -7.84 5.52 0.99
N LEU A 218 -8.30 5.48 2.24
CA LEU A 218 -9.28 6.43 2.76
C LEU A 218 -8.64 7.51 3.64
N PRO A 219 -9.14 8.75 3.55
CA PRO A 219 -10.08 9.25 2.56
C PRO A 219 -9.49 9.29 1.15
N GLU A 220 -10.31 9.14 0.11
CA GLU A 220 -9.87 9.12 -1.31
C GLU A 220 -9.36 10.47 -1.83
N VAL A 221 -9.42 11.51 -1.00
CA VAL A 221 -8.94 12.87 -1.29
C VAL A 221 -7.94 13.30 -0.23
N LEU A 222 -7.05 14.21 -0.59
CA LEU A 222 -6.15 14.86 0.36
C LEU A 222 -6.92 15.78 1.28
N SER A 223 -6.57 15.80 2.56
CA SER A 223 -6.95 16.89 3.45
C SER A 223 -6.22 18.18 3.06
N ASP A 224 -6.74 19.34 3.47
CA ASP A 224 -6.10 20.63 3.20
C ASP A 224 -4.65 20.68 3.74
N ALA A 225 -4.41 20.05 4.89
CA ALA A 225 -3.09 19.98 5.50
C ALA A 225 -2.10 19.12 4.70
N GLU A 226 -2.56 17.99 4.12
CA GLU A 226 -1.75 17.15 3.24
C GLU A 226 -1.47 17.86 1.91
N ALA A 227 -2.49 18.46 1.30
CA ALA A 227 -2.35 19.19 0.04
C ALA A 227 -1.36 20.37 0.17
N GLN A 228 -1.37 21.06 1.30
CA GLN A 228 -0.44 22.15 1.57
C GLN A 228 1.02 21.70 1.64
N GLN A 229 1.30 20.48 2.09
CA GLN A 229 2.66 19.96 2.17
C GLN A 229 3.32 19.77 0.80
N PHE A 230 2.54 19.54 -0.27
CA PHE A 230 3.04 19.44 -1.64
C PHE A 230 3.34 20.81 -2.29
N GLN A 231 2.95 21.91 -1.67
CA GLN A 231 3.22 23.27 -2.18
C GLN A 231 4.64 23.70 -1.76
N LEU A 232 5.64 23.35 -2.59
CA LEU A 232 7.07 23.59 -2.38
C LEU A 232 7.57 24.88 -3.05
#